data_b5ebe8f6d5a088e232d7c887f365de51
#
_entry.id   b5ebe8f6d5a088e232d7c887f365de51
#
_cell.length_a   1.000
_cell.length_b   1.000
_cell.length_c   1.000
_cell.angle_alpha   90.00
_cell.angle_beta   90.00
_cell.angle_gamma   90.00
#
_symmetry.space_group_name_H-M   'P 1'
#
loop_
_entity.id
_entity.type
_entity.pdbx_description
1 polymer ?
#
loop_
_entity_poly.entity_id
_entity_poly.type
_entity_poly.pdbx_seq_one_letter_code
_entity_poly.pdbx_strand_id
1 'polypeptide(L)' 'MDRCYILDYTLDCIYRVELPKDINSNEEVESYLRTLGFDINSISYMTTNSELSIINL' A
#
# COMPACT_ATOMS: atom_id res chain seq x y z
N MET A 1 5.72 2.34 10.24
CA MET A 1 4.98 2.35 8.97
C MET A 1 3.55 2.79 9.25
N ASP A 2 3.19 4.00 8.84
CA ASP A 2 1.86 4.54 9.16
C ASP A 2 0.83 4.24 8.08
N ARG A 3 1.23 4.26 6.82
CA ARG A 3 0.31 4.06 5.70
C ARG A 3 0.99 3.42 4.51
N CYS A 4 0.15 2.93 3.61
CA CYS A 4 0.59 2.25 2.40
C CYS A 4 -0.16 2.85 1.22
N TYR A 5 0.56 3.19 0.16
CA TYR A 5 -0.01 3.59 -1.11
C TYR A 5 0.13 2.43 -2.08
N ILE A 6 -0.96 2.07 -2.73
CA ILE A 6 -1.04 0.89 -3.59
C ILE A 6 -1.39 1.32 -4.99
N LEU A 7 -0.55 0.94 -5.96
CA LEU A 7 -0.85 1.14 -7.38
C LEU A 7 -1.49 -0.15 -7.88
N ASP A 8 -2.75 -0.04 -8.32
CA ASP A 8 -3.52 -1.16 -8.83
C ASP A 8 -3.52 -1.10 -10.35
N TYR A 9 -2.80 -2.02 -10.99
CA TYR A 9 -2.65 -2.04 -12.43
C TYR A 9 -3.90 -2.53 -13.15
N THR A 10 -4.76 -3.24 -12.47
CA THR A 10 -6.01 -3.74 -13.05
C THR A 10 -7.05 -2.65 -13.15
N LEU A 11 -7.14 -1.81 -12.12
CA LEU A 11 -8.16 -0.75 -12.05
C LEU A 11 -7.60 0.64 -12.38
N ASP A 12 -6.30 0.76 -12.66
CA ASP A 12 -5.63 2.02 -12.97
C ASP A 12 -5.86 3.08 -11.90
N CYS A 13 -5.66 2.71 -10.64
CA CYS A 13 -5.90 3.63 -9.52
C CYS A 13 -4.86 3.48 -8.43
N ILE A 14 -4.87 4.42 -7.50
CA ILE A 14 -4.03 4.42 -6.31
C ILE A 14 -4.94 4.37 -5.09
N TYR A 15 -4.67 3.42 -4.19
CA TYR A 15 -5.32 3.36 -2.89
C TYR A 15 -4.39 3.90 -1.82
N ARG A 16 -4.97 4.57 -0.85
CA ARG A 16 -4.30 4.94 0.39
C ARG A 16 -4.90 4.11 1.53
N VAL A 17 -4.06 3.36 2.23
CA VAL A 17 -4.49 2.47 3.30
C VAL A 17 -3.72 2.84 4.56
N GLU A 18 -4.45 3.09 5.65
CA GLU A 18 -3.83 3.25 6.96
C GLU A 18 -3.46 1.89 7.51
N LEU A 19 -2.24 1.75 8.01
CA LEU A 19 -1.73 0.48 8.52
C LEU A 19 -1.92 0.40 10.03
N PRO A 20 -2.28 -0.79 10.56
CA PRO A 20 -2.26 -1.01 12.01
C PRO A 20 -0.89 -0.75 12.60
N LYS A 21 -0.85 -0.28 13.84
CA LYS A 21 0.40 0.12 14.49
C LYS A 21 1.34 -1.04 14.80
N ASP A 22 0.83 -2.26 14.84
CA ASP A 22 1.62 -3.45 15.12
C ASP A 22 2.30 -4.04 13.88
N ILE A 23 2.10 -3.43 12.71
CA ILE A 23 2.75 -3.88 11.48
C ILE A 23 4.14 -3.24 11.39
N ASN A 24 5.19 -4.07 11.33
CA ASN A 24 6.57 -3.63 11.37
C ASN A 24 7.47 -4.18 10.25
N SER A 25 6.93 -5.01 9.36
CA SER A 25 7.73 -5.60 8.29
C SER A 25 6.94 -5.63 6.99
N ASN A 26 7.66 -5.77 5.87
CA ASN A 26 7.02 -5.91 4.56
C ASN A 26 6.15 -7.16 4.47
N GLU A 27 6.55 -8.25 5.12
CA GLU A 27 5.75 -9.48 5.16
C GLU A 27 4.41 -9.25 5.85
N GLU A 28 4.43 -8.50 6.95
CA GLU A 28 3.20 -8.15 7.66
C GLU A 28 2.31 -7.21 6.84
N VAL A 29 2.92 -6.26 6.12
CA VAL A 29 2.18 -5.39 5.21
C VAL A 29 1.46 -6.21 4.15
N GLU A 30 2.18 -7.12 3.48
CA GLU A 30 1.59 -7.95 2.43
C GLU A 30 0.49 -8.85 2.96
N SER A 31 0.69 -9.42 4.14
CA SER A 31 -0.33 -10.22 4.80
C SER A 31 -1.60 -9.39 5.06
N TYR A 32 -1.43 -8.16 5.54
CA TYR A 32 -2.56 -7.25 5.79
C TYR A 32 -3.28 -6.89 4.49
N LEU A 33 -2.52 -6.58 3.43
CA LEU A 33 -3.11 -6.25 2.13
C LEU A 33 -3.92 -7.43 1.57
N ARG A 34 -3.45 -8.65 1.76
CA ARG A 34 -4.21 -9.84 1.36
C ARG A 34 -5.54 -9.96 2.11
N THR A 35 -5.55 -9.61 3.40
CA THR A 35 -6.81 -9.63 4.16
C THR A 35 -7.82 -8.61 3.64
N LEU A 36 -7.34 -7.52 3.02
CA LEU A 36 -8.19 -6.51 2.41
C LEU A 36 -8.66 -6.90 1.01
N GLY A 37 -8.15 -8.02 0.47
CA GLY A 37 -8.55 -8.51 -0.84
C GLY A 37 -7.62 -8.16 -1.98
N PHE A 38 -6.44 -7.58 -1.70
CA PHE A 38 -5.47 -7.28 -2.76
C PHE A 38 -4.70 -8.52 -3.18
N ASP A 39 -4.48 -8.63 -4.49
CA ASP A 39 -3.57 -9.61 -5.07
C ASP A 39 -2.19 -8.98 -5.18
N ILE A 40 -1.26 -9.41 -4.35
CA ILE A 40 0.08 -8.84 -4.26
C ILE A 40 0.82 -8.90 -5.61
N ASN A 41 0.51 -9.89 -6.44
CA ASN A 41 1.16 -10.04 -7.74
C ASN A 41 0.63 -9.06 -8.80
N SER A 42 -0.48 -8.38 -8.53
CA SER A 42 -1.13 -7.47 -9.48
C SER A 42 -1.02 -6.00 -9.06
N ILE A 43 -0.25 -5.71 -8.02
CA ILE A 43 -0.09 -4.36 -7.49
C ILE A 43 1.38 -4.04 -7.23
N SER A 44 1.67 -2.75 -7.10
CA SER A 44 2.87 -2.26 -6.44
C SER A 44 2.46 -1.44 -5.23
N TYR A 45 3.29 -1.39 -4.21
CA TYR A 45 2.97 -0.61 -3.03
C TYR A 45 4.21 0.03 -2.42
N MET A 46 3.97 1.08 -1.66
CA MET A 46 5.01 1.81 -0.93
C MET A 46 4.48 2.16 0.45
N THR A 47 5.26 1.88 1.47
CA THR A 47 4.92 2.28 2.84
C THR A 47 5.62 3.58 3.18
N THR A 48 4.96 4.43 3.97
CA THR A 48 5.52 5.71 4.37
C THR A 48 4.83 6.20 5.64
N ASN A 49 5.48 7.15 6.32
CA ASN A 49 4.90 7.85 7.46
C ASN A 49 4.37 9.23 7.07
N SER A 50 4.42 9.58 5.80
CA SER A 50 4.00 10.89 5.32
C SER A 50 2.98 10.79 4.20
N GLU A 51 2.45 11.93 3.79
CA GLU A 51 1.57 11.99 2.62
C GLU A 51 2.40 11.85 1.35
N LEU A 52 1.85 11.15 0.37
CA LEU A 52 2.49 11.00 -0.93
C LEU A 52 2.21 12.24 -1.79
N SER A 53 3.25 12.78 -2.42
CA SER A 53 3.11 13.89 -3.36
C SER A 53 3.18 13.34 -4.79
N ILE A 54 2.35 13.92 -5.68
CA ILE A 54 2.42 13.63 -7.11
C ILE A 54 3.09 14.81 -7.77
N ILE A 55 4.21 14.55 -8.44
CA ILE A 55 4.99 15.59 -9.11
C ILE A 55 4.82 15.38 -10.61
N ASN A 56 4.25 16.38 -11.29
CA ASN A 56 4.08 16.33 -12.74
C ASN A 56 5.36 16.84 -13.41
N LEU A 57 5.92 16.03 -14.28
CA LEU A 57 7.13 16.35 -15.03
C LEU A 57 6.81 16.90 -16.42
#